data_bef78f8cae9354b19729288e089cfea0
#
_entry.id   bef78f8cae9354b19729288e089cfea0
#
_cell.length_a   1.000
_cell.length_b   1.000
_cell.length_c   1.000
_cell.angle_alpha   90.00
_cell.angle_beta   90.00
_cell.angle_gamma   90.00
#
_symmetry.space_group_name_H-M   'P 1'
#
loop_
_entity.id
_entity.type
_entity.pdbx_description
1 polymer ?
#
loop_
_entity_poly.entity_id
_entity_poly.type
_entity_poly.pdbx_seq_one_letter_code
_entity_poly.pdbx_strand_id
1 'polypeptide(L)'
;MEEKYKKLPLRSGVGIVVINKNNKIFVAKRIDNSKNFWQMPQGGVDEGEDFLSAAYRELKEETSIKKVELIGEVDGLLTYLLPNRLLGIIWRGKYKGQKQKWFLMRFLGEDSEINLKTKNPEFLDWKWVDLKEIT
;
A
#
# COMPACT_ATOMS: atom_id res chain seq x y z
N MET A 1 -5.91 17.75 17.73
CA MET A 1 -4.51 17.82 17.24
C MET A 1 -3.86 19.11 17.76
N GLU A 2 -2.66 18.99 18.32
CA GLU A 2 -1.93 20.15 18.80
C GLU A 2 -1.56 21.09 17.66
N GLU A 3 -1.53 22.40 17.92
CA GLU A 3 -1.24 23.42 16.91
C GLU A 3 0.07 23.18 16.16
N LYS A 4 1.11 22.73 16.85
CA LYS A 4 2.42 22.49 16.22
C LYS A 4 2.38 21.43 15.12
N TYR A 5 1.41 20.49 15.17
CA TYR A 5 1.28 19.43 14.17
C TYR A 5 0.35 19.78 13.01
N LYS A 6 -0.54 20.76 13.20
CA LYS A 6 -1.50 21.15 12.15
C LYS A 6 -0.83 21.67 10.88
N LYS A 7 0.37 22.23 11.03
CA LYS A 7 1.13 22.78 9.90
C LYS A 7 1.95 21.76 9.14
N LEU A 8 2.04 20.52 9.66
CA LEU A 8 2.80 19.48 8.98
C LEU A 8 2.12 19.06 7.68
N PRO A 9 2.92 18.69 6.65
CA PRO A 9 2.35 18.21 5.39
C PRO A 9 1.77 16.80 5.54
N LEU A 10 1.05 16.38 4.52
CA LEU A 10 0.61 14.99 4.37
C LEU A 10 1.65 14.23 3.58
N ARG A 11 1.97 12.99 4.01
CA ARG A 11 2.85 12.11 3.28
C ARG A 11 2.13 11.62 2.03
N SER A 12 2.81 11.64 0.87
CA SER A 12 2.24 11.09 -0.35
C SER A 12 2.45 9.57 -0.39
N GLY A 13 1.38 8.84 -0.66
CA GLY A 13 1.42 7.40 -0.71
C GLY A 13 0.56 6.83 -1.83
N VAL A 14 0.70 5.53 -2.05
CA VAL A 14 -0.06 4.78 -3.04
C VAL A 14 -0.63 3.53 -2.41
N GLY A 15 -1.76 3.08 -2.96
CA GLY A 15 -2.31 1.77 -2.65
C GLY A 15 -2.63 1.06 -3.95
N ILE A 16 -2.52 -0.26 -3.95
CA ILE A 16 -2.74 -1.06 -5.15
C ILE A 16 -3.74 -2.17 -4.85
N VAL A 17 -4.83 -2.18 -5.61
CA VAL A 17 -5.76 -3.29 -5.63
C VAL A 17 -5.32 -4.20 -6.77
N VAL A 18 -4.72 -5.34 -6.44
CA VAL A 18 -4.26 -6.31 -7.43
C VAL A 18 -5.29 -7.43 -7.51
N ILE A 19 -5.81 -7.67 -8.71
CA ILE A 19 -6.79 -8.73 -8.94
C ILE A 19 -6.22 -9.77 -9.91
N ASN A 20 -6.57 -11.03 -9.68
CA ASN A 20 -6.16 -12.10 -10.58
C ASN A 20 -7.21 -12.33 -11.69
N LYS A 21 -6.99 -13.35 -12.50
CA LYS A 21 -7.90 -13.69 -13.62
C LYS A 21 -9.31 -14.06 -13.15
N ASN A 22 -9.48 -14.43 -11.90
CA ASN A 22 -10.77 -14.78 -11.31
C ASN A 22 -11.38 -13.62 -10.52
N ASN A 23 -10.81 -12.42 -10.68
CA ASN A 23 -11.22 -11.20 -9.97
C ASN A 23 -11.13 -11.30 -8.44
N LYS A 24 -10.25 -12.15 -7.94
CA LYS A 24 -9.93 -12.21 -6.53
C LYS A 24 -8.84 -11.20 -6.22
N ILE A 25 -8.85 -10.68 -5.01
CA ILE A 25 -8.00 -9.57 -4.58
C ILE A 25 -6.81 -10.07 -3.77
N PHE A 26 -5.63 -9.55 -4.08
CA PHE A 26 -4.41 -9.84 -3.33
C PHE A 26 -4.42 -9.10 -1.99
N VAL A 27 -4.23 -9.85 -0.91
CA VAL A 27 -4.02 -9.27 0.42
C VAL A 27 -2.82 -9.95 1.06
N ALA A 28 -2.14 -9.22 1.94
CA ALA A 28 -0.96 -9.71 2.63
C ALA A 28 -1.00 -9.33 4.10
N LYS A 29 -0.29 -10.11 4.90
CA LYS A 29 -0.22 -9.92 6.34
C LYS A 29 1.16 -9.39 6.71
N ARG A 30 1.22 -8.28 7.43
CA ARG A 30 2.50 -7.67 7.81
C ARG A 30 3.23 -8.49 8.87
N ILE A 31 4.56 -8.50 8.77
CA ILE A 31 5.44 -9.18 9.73
C ILE A 31 5.30 -8.56 11.12
N ASP A 32 5.21 -7.23 11.18
CA ASP A 32 5.20 -6.46 12.44
C ASP A 32 3.83 -6.37 13.10
N ASN A 33 2.82 -7.04 12.54
CA ASN A 33 1.45 -6.98 13.05
C ASN A 33 1.10 -8.29 13.75
N SER A 34 0.98 -8.24 15.08
CA SER A 34 0.61 -9.39 15.90
C SER A 34 -0.87 -9.79 15.74
N LYS A 35 -1.69 -8.89 15.19
CA LYS A 35 -3.09 -9.16 14.92
C LYS A 35 -3.22 -9.82 13.55
N ASN A 36 -4.19 -10.69 13.40
CA ASN A 36 -4.43 -11.39 12.14
C ASN A 36 -5.13 -10.46 11.13
N PHE A 37 -4.42 -9.43 10.73
CA PHE A 37 -4.93 -8.37 9.86
C PHE A 37 -4.31 -8.47 8.46
N TRP A 38 -5.18 -8.54 7.45
CA TRP A 38 -4.78 -8.65 6.05
C TRP A 38 -5.03 -7.32 5.34
N GLN A 39 -4.09 -6.88 4.52
CA GLN A 39 -4.19 -5.60 3.84
C GLN A 39 -3.72 -5.68 2.39
N MET A 40 -4.16 -4.74 1.59
CA MET A 40 -3.66 -4.57 0.22
C MET A 40 -2.32 -3.85 0.25
N PRO A 41 -1.45 -4.06 -0.76
CA PRO A 41 -0.15 -3.37 -0.81
C PRO A 41 -0.30 -1.86 -0.79
N GLN A 42 0.54 -1.20 -0.02
CA GLN A 42 0.61 0.25 0.11
C GLN A 42 2.05 0.67 0.31
N GLY A 43 2.37 1.89 -0.07
CA GLY A 43 3.71 2.40 0.16
C GLY A 43 3.81 3.90 -0.05
N GLY A 44 5.01 4.44 0.17
CA GLY A 44 5.27 5.86 0.01
C GLY A 44 5.71 6.22 -1.39
N VAL A 45 5.54 7.49 -1.73
CA VAL A 45 6.02 8.06 -2.99
C VAL A 45 7.35 8.76 -2.70
N ASP A 46 8.40 8.42 -3.44
CA ASP A 46 9.69 9.05 -3.28
C ASP A 46 9.71 10.44 -3.94
N GLU A 47 10.62 11.27 -3.49
CA GLU A 47 10.77 12.62 -4.05
C GLU A 47 11.01 12.56 -5.56
N GLY A 48 10.23 13.33 -6.31
CA GLY A 48 10.34 13.37 -7.76
C GLY A 48 9.64 12.23 -8.50
N GLU A 49 9.05 11.30 -7.77
CA GLU A 49 8.36 10.15 -8.33
C GLU A 49 6.87 10.45 -8.49
N ASP A 50 6.26 10.02 -9.60
CA ASP A 50 4.81 10.14 -9.73
C ASP A 50 4.11 8.98 -9.02
N PHE A 51 2.79 9.10 -8.81
CA PHE A 51 2.02 8.08 -8.08
C PHE A 51 2.06 6.71 -8.76
N LEU A 52 1.90 6.67 -10.09
CA LEU A 52 1.86 5.39 -10.81
C LEU A 52 3.20 4.66 -10.75
N SER A 53 4.30 5.37 -10.93
CA SER A 53 5.64 4.79 -10.83
C SER A 53 5.89 4.26 -9.43
N ALA A 54 5.45 5.00 -8.40
CA ALA A 54 5.56 4.57 -7.02
C ALA A 54 4.75 3.28 -6.78
N ALA A 55 3.56 3.19 -7.38
CA ALA A 55 2.72 2.00 -7.24
C ALA A 55 3.42 0.75 -7.79
N TYR A 56 3.98 0.83 -8.99
CA TYR A 56 4.71 -0.29 -9.59
C TYR A 56 5.94 -0.66 -8.75
N ARG A 57 6.69 0.33 -8.30
CA ARG A 57 7.89 0.13 -7.49
C ARG A 57 7.57 -0.54 -6.16
N GLU A 58 6.60 0.00 -5.43
CA GLU A 58 6.21 -0.54 -4.11
C GLU A 58 5.68 -1.97 -4.24
N LEU A 59 4.86 -2.24 -5.25
CA LEU A 59 4.33 -3.57 -5.47
C LEU A 59 5.46 -4.58 -5.71
N LYS A 60 6.42 -4.22 -6.54
CA LYS A 60 7.57 -5.07 -6.83
C LYS A 60 8.46 -5.27 -5.60
N GLU A 61 8.75 -4.20 -4.87
CA GLU A 61 9.60 -4.26 -3.68
C GLU A 61 9.00 -5.12 -2.57
N GLU A 62 7.68 -5.07 -2.41
CA GLU A 62 7.01 -5.77 -1.32
C GLU A 62 6.60 -7.21 -1.66
N THR A 63 6.27 -7.49 -2.91
CA THR A 63 5.66 -8.76 -3.30
C THR A 63 6.33 -9.47 -4.46
N SER A 64 7.29 -8.82 -5.13
CA SER A 64 7.93 -9.29 -6.37
C SER A 64 6.99 -9.35 -7.57
N ILE A 65 5.79 -8.83 -7.45
CA ILE A 65 4.84 -8.78 -8.57
C ILE A 65 5.28 -7.72 -9.58
N LYS A 66 5.50 -8.15 -10.83
CA LYS A 66 5.95 -7.27 -11.92
C LYS A 66 4.98 -7.29 -13.11
N LYS A 67 4.36 -8.42 -13.38
CA LYS A 67 3.51 -8.62 -14.55
C LYS A 67 2.09 -8.19 -14.22
N VAL A 68 1.83 -6.91 -14.34
CA VAL A 68 0.51 -6.34 -14.08
C VAL A 68 0.11 -5.40 -15.21
N GLU A 69 -1.21 -5.27 -15.40
CA GLU A 69 -1.81 -4.33 -16.32
C GLU A 69 -2.64 -3.34 -15.52
N LEU A 70 -2.39 -2.05 -15.73
CA LEU A 70 -3.20 -1.01 -15.10
C LEU A 70 -4.60 -1.03 -15.71
N ILE A 71 -5.62 -1.25 -14.88
CA ILE A 71 -7.01 -1.25 -15.32
C ILE A 71 -7.65 0.10 -15.10
N GLY A 72 -7.31 0.75 -13.99
CA GLY A 72 -7.88 2.05 -13.67
C GLY A 72 -7.32 2.62 -12.40
N GLU A 73 -7.81 3.79 -12.04
CA GLU A 73 -7.42 4.46 -10.80
C GLU A 73 -8.65 5.04 -10.12
N VAL A 74 -8.58 5.16 -8.81
CA VAL A 74 -9.64 5.81 -8.04
C VAL A 74 -9.49 7.32 -8.19
N ASP A 75 -10.59 7.99 -8.53
CA ASP A 75 -10.59 9.45 -8.65
C ASP A 75 -10.27 10.09 -7.31
N GLY A 76 -9.43 11.12 -7.34
CA GLY A 76 -9.04 11.86 -6.15
C GLY A 76 -8.06 11.13 -5.25
N LEU A 77 -7.88 11.66 -4.06
CA LEU A 77 -6.94 11.14 -3.08
C LEU A 77 -7.68 10.77 -1.80
N LEU A 78 -7.33 9.61 -1.24
CA LEU A 78 -7.82 9.22 0.07
C LEU A 78 -6.88 9.81 1.11
N THR A 79 -7.42 10.59 2.04
CA THR A 79 -6.63 11.28 3.06
C THR A 79 -7.02 10.78 4.45
N TYR A 80 -6.01 10.52 5.29
CA TYR A 80 -6.24 10.25 6.70
C TYR A 80 -5.18 10.94 7.56
N LEU A 81 -5.56 11.25 8.80
CA LEU A 81 -4.68 11.89 9.77
C LEU A 81 -4.18 10.85 10.77
N LEU A 82 -2.96 11.04 11.25
CA LEU A 82 -2.41 10.17 12.28
C LEU A 82 -3.14 10.37 13.60
N PRO A 83 -3.34 9.28 14.38
CA PRO A 83 -3.79 9.41 15.76
C PRO A 83 -2.81 10.27 16.55
N ASN A 84 -3.31 11.04 17.53
CA ASN A 84 -2.48 11.94 18.33
C ASN A 84 -1.25 11.26 18.93
N ARG A 85 -1.36 10.01 19.35
CA ARG A 85 -0.26 9.26 19.95
C ARG A 85 0.91 8.99 19.00
N LEU A 86 0.69 9.09 17.68
CA LEU A 86 1.72 8.83 16.67
C LEU A 86 2.29 10.10 16.04
N LEU A 87 1.64 11.24 16.27
CA LEU A 87 2.13 12.52 15.76
C LEU A 87 3.49 12.85 16.38
N GLY A 88 4.41 13.30 15.53
CA GLY A 88 5.77 13.63 15.97
C GLY A 88 6.67 12.42 16.17
N ILE A 89 6.17 11.19 15.97
CA ILE A 89 6.92 9.95 16.21
C ILE A 89 7.19 9.20 14.91
N ILE A 90 6.14 8.69 14.26
CA ILE A 90 6.33 7.92 13.01
C ILE A 90 6.73 8.85 11.87
N TRP A 91 7.38 8.29 10.85
CA TRP A 91 7.93 9.04 9.73
C TRP A 91 8.82 10.20 10.18
N ARG A 92 9.57 9.99 11.28
CA ARG A 92 10.48 10.99 11.89
C ARG A 92 9.76 12.28 12.27
N GLY A 93 8.46 12.22 12.57
CA GLY A 93 7.66 13.37 12.96
C GLY A 93 7.40 14.40 11.86
N LYS A 94 7.66 14.04 10.59
CA LYS A 94 7.57 14.98 9.46
C LYS A 94 6.16 15.21 8.92
N TYR A 95 5.22 14.33 9.22
CA TYR A 95 3.90 14.35 8.61
C TYR A 95 2.79 14.21 9.64
N LYS A 96 1.63 14.81 9.34
CA LYS A 96 0.44 14.68 10.20
C LYS A 96 -0.52 13.58 9.74
N GLY A 97 -0.25 12.99 8.57
CA GLY A 97 -1.08 11.95 7.98
C GLY A 97 -0.59 11.61 6.59
N GLN A 98 -1.45 10.97 5.83
CA GLN A 98 -1.10 10.52 4.49
C GLN A 98 -2.24 10.79 3.51
N LYS A 99 -1.87 11.18 2.28
CA LYS A 99 -2.79 11.22 1.14
C LYS A 99 -2.38 10.12 0.18
N GLN A 100 -3.34 9.32 -0.26
CA GLN A 100 -3.07 8.13 -1.07
C GLN A 100 -3.80 8.16 -2.39
N LYS A 101 -3.11 7.80 -3.45
CA LYS A 101 -3.70 7.50 -4.75
C LYS A 101 -3.80 6.00 -4.89
N TRP A 102 -4.98 5.48 -5.22
CA TRP A 102 -5.24 4.05 -5.36
C TRP A 102 -5.38 3.66 -6.83
N PHE A 103 -4.76 2.52 -7.19
CA PHE A 103 -4.76 1.96 -8.54
C PHE A 103 -5.33 0.55 -8.54
N LEU A 104 -6.02 0.21 -9.61
CA LEU A 104 -6.51 -1.16 -9.84
C LEU A 104 -5.66 -1.79 -10.94
N MET A 105 -5.03 -2.91 -10.63
CA MET A 105 -4.14 -3.62 -11.57
C MET A 105 -4.51 -5.09 -11.65
N ARG A 106 -4.44 -5.64 -12.86
CA ARG A 106 -4.65 -7.08 -13.08
C ARG A 106 -3.32 -7.80 -13.11
N PHE A 107 -3.20 -8.85 -12.30
CA PHE A 107 -2.02 -9.71 -12.28
C PHE A 107 -2.03 -10.61 -13.52
N LEU A 108 -0.96 -10.56 -14.31
CA LEU A 108 -0.80 -11.33 -15.54
C LEU A 108 0.21 -12.47 -15.40
N GLY A 109 0.81 -12.63 -14.24
CA GLY A 109 1.80 -13.67 -14.00
C GLY A 109 1.23 -14.90 -13.32
N GLU A 110 2.13 -15.73 -12.83
CA GLU A 110 1.80 -16.94 -12.08
C GLU A 110 2.01 -16.70 -10.59
N ASP A 111 1.25 -17.40 -9.74
CA ASP A 111 1.37 -17.27 -8.29
C ASP A 111 2.79 -17.58 -7.80
N SER A 112 3.50 -18.47 -8.48
CA SER A 112 4.90 -18.80 -8.15
C SER A 112 5.85 -17.62 -8.27
N GLU A 113 5.46 -16.56 -8.97
CA GLU A 113 6.27 -15.35 -9.12
C GLU A 113 6.14 -14.42 -7.91
N ILE A 114 5.14 -14.64 -7.07
CA ILE A 114 4.92 -13.83 -5.86
C ILE A 114 5.89 -14.32 -4.78
N ASN A 115 6.74 -13.40 -4.32
CA ASN A 115 7.75 -13.74 -3.32
C ASN A 115 7.89 -12.58 -2.32
N LEU A 116 7.54 -12.84 -1.07
CA LEU A 116 7.58 -11.85 -0.01
C LEU A 116 8.95 -11.71 0.65
N LYS A 117 9.88 -12.64 0.32
CA LYS A 117 11.25 -12.61 0.85
C LYS A 117 12.10 -11.67 0.01
N THR A 118 11.82 -10.39 0.13
CA THR A 118 12.52 -9.33 -0.59
C THR A 118 13.66 -8.77 0.26
N LYS A 119 14.37 -7.78 -0.26
CA LYS A 119 15.51 -7.17 0.43
C LYS A 119 15.12 -6.61 1.81
N ASN A 120 13.94 -5.98 1.89
CA ASN A 120 13.41 -5.42 3.14
C ASN A 120 12.00 -5.99 3.34
N PRO A 121 11.88 -7.24 3.83
CA PRO A 121 10.57 -7.90 3.91
C PRO A 121 9.59 -7.15 4.83
N GLU A 122 8.38 -6.94 4.36
CA GLU A 122 7.32 -6.30 5.12
C GLU A 122 6.16 -7.24 5.40
N PHE A 123 5.99 -8.27 4.58
CA PHE A 123 4.87 -9.19 4.67
C PHE A 123 5.32 -10.60 5.05
N LEU A 124 4.48 -11.25 5.88
CA LEU A 124 4.70 -12.61 6.35
C LEU A 124 4.04 -13.64 5.43
N ASP A 125 2.86 -13.30 4.91
CA ASP A 125 2.04 -14.24 4.13
C ASP A 125 1.12 -13.45 3.19
N TRP A 126 0.58 -14.13 2.18
CA TRP A 126 -0.36 -13.54 1.22
C TRP A 126 -1.42 -14.55 0.80
N LYS A 127 -2.52 -14.03 0.26
CA LYS A 127 -3.59 -14.87 -0.30
C LYS A 127 -4.46 -14.05 -1.25
N TRP A 128 -5.25 -14.75 -2.05
CA TRP A 128 -6.30 -14.17 -2.87
C TRP A 128 -7.62 -14.29 -2.12
N VAL A 129 -8.39 -13.21 -2.05
CA VAL A 129 -9.69 -13.21 -1.35
C VAL A 129 -10.78 -12.66 -2.25
N ASP A 130 -12.02 -13.05 -1.96
CA ASP A 130 -13.18 -12.46 -2.62
C ASP A 130 -13.44 -11.06 -2.04
N LEU A 131 -14.03 -10.19 -2.85
CA LEU A 131 -14.35 -8.83 -2.41
C LEU A 131 -15.15 -8.82 -1.11
N LYS A 132 -16.09 -9.73 -0.97
CA LYS A 132 -16.95 -9.82 0.23
C LYS A 132 -16.18 -10.12 1.52
N GLU A 133 -14.97 -10.69 1.41
CA GLU A 133 -14.15 -11.02 2.58
C GLU A 133 -13.42 -9.78 3.13
N ILE A 134 -13.37 -8.70 2.36
CA ILE A 134 -12.69 -7.46 2.74
C ILE A 134 -13.63 -6.51 3.49
N THR A 135 -14.90 -6.57 3.18
CA THR A 135 -15.92 -5.65 3.74
C THR A 135 -16.55 -6.16 5.04
#